data_b8783c420566542c0018729301ecc166
#
_entry.id   b8783c420566542c0018729301ecc166
#
_cell.length_a   1.000
_cell.length_b   1.000
_cell.length_c   1.000
_cell.angle_alpha   90.00
_cell.angle_beta   90.00
_cell.angle_gamma   90.00
#
_symmetry.space_group_name_H-M   'P 1'
#
loop_
_entity.id
_entity.type
_entity.pdbx_description
1 polymer ?
#
loop_
_entity_poly.entity_id
_entity_poly.type
_entity_poly.pdbx_seq_one_letter_code
_entity_poly.pdbx_strand_id
1 'polypeptide(L)'
;MYQVIGIDVSKAKLDCLWFKDPETKKVKSKVWPNSPDGFTNVIAWAEKNTGCVISDIHFVMEATGVYHEALAYALHDAGARVSIVNPARMRDFAKSLGVVTKTDKKDSSVLARMGLSLALDDWKPEPKNIRILKALLGRLDALELDISREKNRLEKAEVAQVPETVIESIQTLLRTLESERERLIQEINDHIDSDPGLKKDRELLETIPAIGPVLSRTLLAILRSRPFSKASQCAAYLGVIPCQWESGSSIKGRSKLSKKGP
;
A
#
# COMPACT_ATOMS: atom_id res chain seq x y z
N MET A 1 17.31 24.54 2.05
CA MET A 1 17.53 23.20 1.44
C MET A 1 16.88 22.18 2.37
N TYR A 2 15.89 21.42 1.92
CA TYR A 2 15.22 20.43 2.77
C TYR A 2 16.21 19.36 3.23
N GLN A 3 16.12 19.00 4.51
CA GLN A 3 16.87 17.87 5.06
C GLN A 3 16.12 16.59 4.76
N VAL A 4 16.81 15.56 4.26
CA VAL A 4 16.18 14.29 3.86
C VAL A 4 16.66 13.16 4.76
N ILE A 5 15.71 12.42 5.33
CA ILE A 5 15.95 11.23 6.13
C ILE A 5 15.32 10.03 5.44
N GLY A 6 16.13 9.02 5.11
CA GLY A 6 15.65 7.74 4.63
C GLY A 6 15.39 6.79 5.81
N ILE A 7 14.25 6.10 5.78
CA ILE A 7 13.88 5.14 6.81
C ILE A 7 13.55 3.80 6.16
N ASP A 8 14.34 2.79 6.45
CA ASP A 8 13.96 1.40 6.17
C ASP A 8 13.12 0.88 7.32
N VAL A 9 11.91 0.39 7.00
CA VAL A 9 10.89 0.01 7.98
C VAL A 9 10.71 -1.49 7.99
N SER A 10 10.81 -2.10 9.17
CA SER A 10 10.45 -3.48 9.42
C SER A 10 9.39 -3.59 10.52
N LYS A 11 8.88 -4.80 10.75
CA LYS A 11 7.92 -5.06 11.82
C LYS A 11 8.41 -4.57 13.20
N ALA A 12 9.70 -4.75 13.51
CA ALA A 12 10.24 -4.51 14.83
C ALA A 12 11.05 -3.20 14.95
N LYS A 13 11.60 -2.68 13.85
CA LYS A 13 12.57 -1.59 13.89
C LYS A 13 12.47 -0.65 12.71
N LEU A 14 13.02 0.54 12.93
CA LEU A 14 13.15 1.66 11.99
C LEU A 14 14.64 1.98 11.85
N ASP A 15 15.22 1.71 10.69
CA ASP A 15 16.61 2.05 10.37
C ASP A 15 16.65 3.43 9.71
N CYS A 16 16.96 4.47 10.49
CA CYS A 16 16.98 5.85 10.03
C CYS A 16 18.38 6.27 9.59
N LEU A 17 18.48 6.98 8.45
CA LEU A 17 19.73 7.52 7.94
C LEU A 17 19.55 8.94 7.40
N TRP A 18 20.42 9.83 7.80
CA TRP A 18 20.52 11.19 7.33
C TRP A 18 21.93 11.46 6.75
N PHE A 19 22.00 12.09 5.59
CA PHE A 19 23.24 12.62 5.04
C PHE A 19 23.52 14.00 5.61
N LYS A 20 24.54 14.08 6.50
CA LYS A 20 25.04 15.36 7.00
C LYS A 20 25.66 16.18 5.86
N ASP A 21 26.31 15.49 4.95
CA ASP A 21 26.91 16.05 3.75
C ASP A 21 26.79 15.00 2.61
N PRO A 22 25.91 15.24 1.63
CA PRO A 22 25.71 14.32 0.52
C PRO A 22 26.95 14.11 -0.35
N GLU A 23 27.78 15.15 -0.51
CA GLU A 23 28.99 15.10 -1.37
C GLU A 23 30.08 14.25 -0.74
N THR A 24 30.40 14.50 0.53
CA THR A 24 31.44 13.72 1.26
C THR A 24 30.92 12.40 1.80
N LYS A 25 29.63 12.08 1.59
CA LYS A 25 28.94 10.86 2.07
C LYS A 25 28.99 10.70 3.59
N LYS A 26 29.17 11.77 4.35
CA LYS A 26 29.08 11.75 5.80
C LYS A 26 27.66 11.53 6.23
N VAL A 27 27.40 10.44 6.97
CA VAL A 27 26.07 10.04 7.41
C VAL A 27 25.96 9.97 8.92
N LYS A 28 24.77 10.21 9.44
CA LYS A 28 24.34 9.78 10.78
C LYS A 28 23.20 8.77 10.60
N SER A 29 23.27 7.68 11.35
CA SER A 29 22.22 6.65 11.37
C SER A 29 21.89 6.27 12.79
N LYS A 30 20.65 5.87 12.99
CA LYS A 30 20.15 5.36 14.26
C LYS A 30 19.03 4.38 14.01
N VAL A 31 18.96 3.36 14.85
CA VAL A 31 17.88 2.36 14.83
C VAL A 31 16.96 2.62 16.03
N TRP A 32 15.66 2.58 15.78
CA TRP A 32 14.60 2.76 16.76
C TRP A 32 13.60 1.62 16.69
N PRO A 33 12.89 1.29 17.77
CA PRO A 33 11.79 0.35 17.71
C PRO A 33 10.65 0.91 16.86
N ASN A 34 9.94 0.05 16.13
CA ASN A 34 8.73 0.44 15.40
C ASN A 34 7.54 0.46 16.38
N SER A 35 7.46 1.52 17.17
CA SER A 35 6.47 1.75 18.23
C SER A 35 6.22 3.25 18.43
N PRO A 36 5.14 3.66 19.11
CA PRO A 36 4.86 5.07 19.40
C PRO A 36 6.04 5.83 20.03
N ASP A 37 6.73 5.22 21.00
CA ASP A 37 7.93 5.80 21.62
C ASP A 37 9.08 5.93 20.61
N GLY A 38 9.23 4.93 19.74
CA GLY A 38 10.20 4.97 18.64
C GLY A 38 9.93 6.11 17.67
N PHE A 39 8.67 6.39 17.33
CA PHE A 39 8.29 7.50 16.45
C PHE A 39 8.65 8.87 17.06
N THR A 40 8.35 9.05 18.33
CA THR A 40 8.74 10.26 19.09
C THR A 40 10.27 10.44 19.08
N ASN A 41 10.99 9.34 19.30
CA ASN A 41 12.44 9.37 19.26
C ASN A 41 13.03 9.66 17.88
N VAL A 42 12.39 9.18 16.80
CA VAL A 42 12.78 9.51 15.41
C VAL A 42 12.66 11.00 15.16
N ILE A 43 11.54 11.62 15.55
CA ILE A 43 11.29 13.06 15.39
C ILE A 43 12.35 13.85 16.16
N ALA A 44 12.53 13.60 17.44
CA ALA A 44 13.51 14.30 18.27
C ALA A 44 14.95 14.13 17.77
N TRP A 45 15.31 12.92 17.30
CA TRP A 45 16.61 12.64 16.70
C TRP A 45 16.80 13.42 15.39
N ALA A 46 15.77 13.49 14.57
CA ALA A 46 15.79 14.22 13.30
C ALA A 46 16.06 15.71 13.53
N GLU A 47 15.26 16.38 14.36
CA GLU A 47 15.41 17.80 14.67
C GLU A 47 16.77 18.12 15.31
N LYS A 48 17.19 17.32 16.31
CA LYS A 48 18.49 17.47 16.98
C LYS A 48 19.69 17.38 16.02
N ASN A 49 19.63 16.48 15.03
CA ASN A 49 20.78 16.26 14.16
C ASN A 49 20.81 17.19 12.95
N THR A 50 19.65 17.53 12.40
CA THR A 50 19.53 18.45 11.25
C THR A 50 19.60 19.91 11.67
N GLY A 51 19.21 20.23 12.90
CA GLY A 51 19.03 21.62 13.37
C GLY A 51 17.81 22.31 12.76
N CYS A 52 16.92 21.57 12.13
CA CYS A 52 15.71 22.07 11.48
C CYS A 52 14.47 21.70 12.26
N VAL A 53 13.42 22.50 12.14
CA VAL A 53 12.08 22.15 12.62
C VAL A 53 11.52 21.01 11.75
N ILE A 54 10.62 20.21 12.33
CA ILE A 54 10.11 18.97 11.69
C ILE A 54 9.49 19.22 10.31
N SER A 55 8.84 20.39 10.10
CA SER A 55 8.23 20.77 8.81
C SER A 55 9.23 20.96 7.67
N ASP A 56 10.51 21.18 7.99
CA ASP A 56 11.58 21.35 7.01
C ASP A 56 12.35 20.04 6.75
N ILE A 57 11.89 18.94 7.36
CA ILE A 57 12.49 17.62 7.22
C ILE A 57 11.59 16.74 6.35
N HIS A 58 12.19 16.14 5.32
CA HIS A 58 11.54 15.21 4.41
C HIS A 58 11.92 13.78 4.75
N PHE A 59 10.95 12.98 5.17
CA PHE A 59 11.12 11.57 5.44
C PHE A 59 10.72 10.74 4.23
N VAL A 60 11.61 9.84 3.83
CA VAL A 60 11.40 8.94 2.68
C VAL A 60 11.47 7.52 3.16
N MET A 61 10.42 6.74 2.93
CA MET A 61 10.33 5.34 3.32
C MET A 61 9.74 4.47 2.21
N GLU A 62 10.02 3.17 2.25
CA GLU A 62 9.46 2.19 1.32
C GLU A 62 8.11 1.68 1.85
N ALA A 63 7.16 1.42 0.94
CA ALA A 63 5.89 0.76 1.26
C ALA A 63 6.15 -0.73 1.60
N THR A 64 6.41 -1.02 2.86
CA THR A 64 6.68 -2.38 3.36
C THR A 64 5.45 -2.93 4.09
N GLY A 65 4.55 -3.55 3.34
CA GLY A 65 3.27 -4.03 3.88
C GLY A 65 2.54 -2.93 4.68
N VAL A 66 2.06 -3.26 5.89
CA VAL A 66 1.37 -2.32 6.79
C VAL A 66 2.32 -1.64 7.81
N TYR A 67 3.59 -2.08 7.87
CA TYR A 67 4.49 -1.69 8.97
C TYR A 67 4.94 -0.23 8.93
N HIS A 68 4.90 0.41 7.77
CA HIS A 68 5.28 1.82 7.60
C HIS A 68 4.14 2.80 7.95
N GLU A 69 2.89 2.34 7.98
CA GLU A 69 1.72 3.22 8.08
C GLU A 69 1.71 4.03 9.38
N ALA A 70 1.88 3.37 10.53
CA ALA A 70 1.82 4.04 11.82
C ALA A 70 2.87 5.15 11.95
N LEU A 71 4.11 4.91 11.47
CA LEU A 71 5.15 5.93 11.42
C LEU A 71 4.79 7.07 10.46
N ALA A 72 4.26 6.74 9.28
CA ALA A 72 3.88 7.75 8.28
C ALA A 72 2.82 8.71 8.83
N TYR A 73 1.79 8.17 9.52
CA TYR A 73 0.80 8.99 10.22
C TYR A 73 1.44 9.86 11.32
N ALA A 74 2.26 9.28 12.18
CA ALA A 74 2.90 10.03 13.27
C ALA A 74 3.79 11.18 12.75
N LEU A 75 4.54 10.95 11.68
CA LEU A 75 5.36 12.00 11.05
C LEU A 75 4.50 13.08 10.38
N HIS A 76 3.44 12.66 9.65
CA HIS A 76 2.51 13.60 9.03
C HIS A 76 1.79 14.47 10.08
N ASP A 77 1.30 13.87 11.17
CA ASP A 77 0.60 14.59 12.24
C ASP A 77 1.53 15.53 12.99
N ALA A 78 2.84 15.22 13.03
CA ALA A 78 3.86 16.15 13.55
C ALA A 78 4.20 17.29 12.56
N GLY A 79 3.63 17.30 11.36
CA GLY A 79 3.86 18.32 10.33
C GLY A 79 5.06 18.06 9.42
N ALA A 80 5.65 16.86 9.47
CA ALA A 80 6.75 16.49 8.58
C ALA A 80 6.30 16.28 7.14
N ARG A 81 7.19 16.50 6.20
CA ARG A 81 7.02 16.06 4.83
C ARG A 81 7.34 14.57 4.75
N VAL A 82 6.44 13.77 4.19
CA VAL A 82 6.59 12.32 4.07
C VAL A 82 6.42 11.89 2.63
N SER A 83 7.29 11.00 2.13
CA SER A 83 7.10 10.31 0.85
C SER A 83 7.22 8.80 1.05
N ILE A 84 6.24 8.06 0.52
CA ILE A 84 6.23 6.60 0.52
C ILE A 84 6.50 6.11 -0.89
N VAL A 85 7.58 5.36 -1.07
CA VAL A 85 8.08 4.91 -2.38
C VAL A 85 7.68 3.49 -2.65
N ASN A 86 7.32 3.22 -3.89
CA ASN A 86 7.05 1.85 -4.33
C ASN A 86 8.35 1.02 -4.30
N PRO A 87 8.32 -0.23 -3.76
CA PRO A 87 9.48 -1.12 -3.69
C PRO A 87 10.18 -1.39 -5.02
N ALA A 88 9.43 -1.48 -6.11
CA ALA A 88 10.02 -1.67 -7.44
C ALA A 88 10.83 -0.43 -7.86
N ARG A 89 10.29 0.77 -7.65
CA ARG A 89 10.97 2.03 -7.96
C ARG A 89 12.24 2.23 -7.12
N MET A 90 12.19 1.88 -5.82
CA MET A 90 13.35 1.91 -4.94
C MET A 90 14.44 0.94 -5.41
N ARG A 91 14.08 -0.29 -5.79
CA ARG A 91 15.02 -1.29 -6.33
C ARG A 91 15.69 -0.84 -7.63
N ASP A 92 14.92 -0.25 -8.54
CA ASP A 92 15.47 0.24 -9.82
C ASP A 92 16.41 1.43 -9.61
N PHE A 93 16.08 2.32 -8.67
CA PHE A 93 16.97 3.40 -8.27
C PHE A 93 18.25 2.89 -7.59
N ALA A 94 18.17 1.88 -6.73
CA ALA A 94 19.34 1.24 -6.12
C ALA A 94 20.30 0.65 -7.19
N LYS A 95 19.73 -0.02 -8.22
CA LYS A 95 20.52 -0.53 -9.35
C LYS A 95 21.22 0.59 -10.11
N SER A 96 20.56 1.72 -10.35
CA SER A 96 21.17 2.88 -11.03
C SER A 96 22.35 3.47 -10.27
N LEU A 97 22.37 3.32 -8.94
CA LEU A 97 23.47 3.71 -8.07
C LEU A 97 24.59 2.65 -7.96
N GLY A 98 24.47 1.52 -8.66
CA GLY A 98 25.42 0.41 -8.56
C GLY A 98 25.40 -0.33 -7.23
N VAL A 99 24.30 -0.25 -6.46
CA VAL A 99 24.14 -0.94 -5.17
C VAL A 99 23.79 -2.39 -5.43
N VAL A 100 24.74 -3.30 -5.26
CA VAL A 100 24.56 -4.75 -5.50
C VAL A 100 24.17 -5.50 -4.22
N THR A 101 24.52 -5.00 -3.05
CA THR A 101 24.31 -5.69 -1.76
C THR A 101 23.15 -5.08 -0.98
N LYS A 102 22.20 -5.90 -0.58
CA LYS A 102 21.06 -5.48 0.24
C LYS A 102 21.40 -5.57 1.74
N THR A 103 21.28 -4.46 2.47
CA THR A 103 21.30 -4.39 3.93
C THR A 103 20.44 -3.21 4.37
N ASP A 104 19.79 -3.29 5.54
CA ASP A 104 18.88 -2.26 6.06
C ASP A 104 19.53 -0.85 6.07
N LYS A 105 20.81 -0.75 6.42
CA LYS A 105 21.57 0.50 6.37
C LYS A 105 21.79 1.01 4.94
N LYS A 106 21.91 0.12 3.96
CA LYS A 106 22.01 0.52 2.54
C LYS A 106 20.64 0.93 2.01
N ASP A 107 19.58 0.25 2.44
CA ASP A 107 18.22 0.55 2.00
C ASP A 107 17.78 1.93 2.51
N SER A 108 18.00 2.29 3.79
CA SER A 108 17.78 3.64 4.29
C SER A 108 18.65 4.71 3.61
N SER A 109 19.89 4.36 3.23
CA SER A 109 20.76 5.26 2.44
C SER A 109 20.24 5.50 1.02
N VAL A 110 19.73 4.45 0.36
CA VAL A 110 19.11 4.58 -0.98
C VAL A 110 17.88 5.47 -0.92
N LEU A 111 17.01 5.27 0.10
CA LEU A 111 15.82 6.10 0.31
C LEU A 111 16.17 7.58 0.55
N ALA A 112 17.17 7.86 1.40
CA ALA A 112 17.63 9.23 1.61
C ALA A 112 18.17 9.87 0.33
N ARG A 113 18.98 9.14 -0.47
CA ARG A 113 19.47 9.62 -1.77
C ARG A 113 18.35 9.85 -2.76
N MET A 114 17.33 8.98 -2.76
CA MET A 114 16.18 9.12 -3.63
C MET A 114 15.44 10.44 -3.36
N GLY A 115 15.24 10.79 -2.09
CA GLY A 115 14.63 12.06 -1.70
C GLY A 115 15.51 13.29 -1.99
N LEU A 116 16.84 13.14 -2.01
CA LEU A 116 17.76 14.22 -2.41
C LEU A 116 17.83 14.42 -3.93
N SER A 117 17.65 13.36 -4.71
CA SER A 117 17.88 13.37 -6.16
C SER A 117 16.62 13.49 -6.99
N LEU A 118 15.46 13.13 -6.44
CA LEU A 118 14.20 13.08 -7.17
C LEU A 118 13.14 13.97 -6.52
N ALA A 119 12.30 14.59 -7.33
CA ALA A 119 11.04 15.16 -6.83
C ALA A 119 10.07 14.02 -6.52
N LEU A 120 9.95 13.68 -5.24
CA LEU A 120 9.01 12.69 -4.76
C LEU A 120 7.69 13.36 -4.37
N ASP A 121 6.59 12.67 -4.64
CA ASP A 121 5.26 13.12 -4.25
C ASP A 121 5.11 13.07 -2.73
N ASP A 122 4.45 14.09 -2.16
CA ASP A 122 4.11 14.09 -0.75
C ASP A 122 2.99 13.10 -0.49
N TRP A 123 3.23 12.20 0.45
CA TRP A 123 2.21 11.28 0.93
C TRP A 123 1.17 12.04 1.75
N LYS A 124 -0.08 11.76 1.45
CA LYS A 124 -1.22 12.27 2.22
C LYS A 124 -1.99 11.11 2.82
N PRO A 125 -2.39 11.20 4.09
CA PRO A 125 -3.19 10.16 4.72
C PRO A 125 -4.51 9.98 3.99
N GLU A 126 -4.90 8.72 3.81
CA GLU A 126 -6.24 8.41 3.29
C GLU A 126 -7.30 8.81 4.33
N PRO A 127 -8.47 9.30 3.92
CA PRO A 127 -9.57 9.56 4.83
C PRO A 127 -9.93 8.33 5.67
N LYS A 128 -10.27 8.54 6.94
CA LYS A 128 -10.54 7.44 7.90
C LYS A 128 -11.62 6.49 7.41
N ASN A 129 -12.72 7.02 6.83
CA ASN A 129 -13.81 6.23 6.27
C ASN A 129 -13.34 5.33 5.11
N ILE A 130 -12.40 5.79 4.27
CA ILE A 130 -11.83 5.01 3.18
C ILE A 130 -10.91 3.91 3.69
N ARG A 131 -10.11 4.18 4.72
CA ARG A 131 -9.28 3.15 5.36
C ARG A 131 -10.12 2.01 5.95
N ILE A 132 -11.23 2.36 6.62
CA ILE A 132 -12.18 1.37 7.14
C ILE A 132 -12.75 0.56 5.99
N LEU A 133 -13.25 1.21 4.94
CA LEU A 133 -13.81 0.53 3.77
C LEU A 133 -12.80 -0.43 3.12
N LYS A 134 -11.56 0.00 2.93
CA LYS A 134 -10.49 -0.86 2.38
C LYS A 134 -10.18 -2.06 3.27
N ALA A 135 -10.16 -1.88 4.59
CA ALA A 135 -9.93 -2.97 5.53
C ALA A 135 -11.07 -4.01 5.49
N LEU A 136 -12.32 -3.55 5.41
CA LEU A 136 -13.50 -4.42 5.27
C LEU A 136 -13.48 -5.18 3.94
N LEU A 137 -13.17 -4.50 2.83
CA LEU A 137 -13.06 -5.15 1.50
C LEU A 137 -11.93 -6.18 1.47
N GLY A 138 -10.75 -5.85 2.01
CA GLY A 138 -9.65 -6.81 2.08
C GLY A 138 -9.97 -8.04 2.93
N ARG A 139 -10.79 -7.88 4.01
CA ARG A 139 -11.28 -9.03 4.77
C ARG A 139 -12.29 -9.85 3.98
N LEU A 140 -13.17 -9.19 3.20
CA LEU A 140 -14.14 -9.86 2.33
C LEU A 140 -13.42 -10.71 1.27
N ASP A 141 -12.42 -10.14 0.59
CA ASP A 141 -11.61 -10.86 -0.41
C ASP A 141 -10.94 -12.11 0.19
N ALA A 142 -10.40 -11.99 1.41
CA ALA A 142 -9.81 -13.14 2.12
C ALA A 142 -10.84 -14.23 2.42
N LEU A 143 -12.06 -13.86 2.86
CA LEU A 143 -13.14 -14.82 3.11
C LEU A 143 -13.59 -15.52 1.82
N GLU A 144 -13.70 -14.79 0.71
CA GLU A 144 -14.08 -15.37 -0.60
C GLU A 144 -13.04 -16.38 -1.10
N LEU A 145 -11.75 -16.09 -0.89
CA LEU A 145 -10.68 -17.04 -1.19
C LEU A 145 -10.76 -18.29 -0.32
N ASP A 146 -11.06 -18.15 0.98
CA ASP A 146 -11.19 -19.29 1.89
C ASP A 146 -12.41 -20.13 1.56
N ILE A 147 -13.55 -19.52 1.24
CA ILE A 147 -14.76 -20.21 0.75
C ILE A 147 -14.45 -21.01 -0.52
N SER A 148 -13.75 -20.40 -1.48
CA SER A 148 -13.35 -21.09 -2.73
C SER A 148 -12.44 -22.29 -2.46
N ARG A 149 -11.52 -22.16 -1.52
CA ARG A 149 -10.62 -23.26 -1.11
C ARG A 149 -11.39 -24.40 -0.46
N GLU A 150 -12.33 -24.09 0.45
CA GLU A 150 -13.13 -25.11 1.11
C GLU A 150 -14.12 -25.80 0.14
N LYS A 151 -14.71 -25.07 -0.81
CA LYS A 151 -15.54 -25.67 -1.88
C LYS A 151 -14.74 -26.65 -2.73
N ASN A 152 -13.53 -26.31 -3.11
CA ASN A 152 -12.64 -27.21 -3.84
C ASN A 152 -12.21 -28.44 -3.00
N ARG A 153 -12.10 -28.29 -1.66
CA ARG A 153 -11.83 -29.43 -0.75
C ARG A 153 -13.03 -30.34 -0.66
N LEU A 154 -14.24 -29.77 -0.56
CA LEU A 154 -15.49 -30.53 -0.48
C LEU A 154 -15.67 -31.38 -1.75
N GLU A 155 -15.55 -30.79 -2.93
CA GLU A 155 -15.63 -31.49 -4.20
C GLU A 155 -14.65 -32.69 -4.27
N LYS A 156 -13.39 -32.46 -3.87
CA LYS A 156 -12.38 -33.54 -3.85
C LYS A 156 -12.69 -34.62 -2.82
N ALA A 157 -13.22 -34.25 -1.65
CA ALA A 157 -13.59 -35.19 -0.60
C ALA A 157 -14.75 -36.09 -1.02
N GLU A 158 -15.76 -35.52 -1.70
CA GLU A 158 -16.90 -36.25 -2.24
C GLU A 158 -16.46 -37.25 -3.34
N VAL A 159 -15.62 -36.79 -4.29
CA VAL A 159 -15.09 -37.67 -5.35
C VAL A 159 -14.22 -38.80 -4.79
N ALA A 160 -13.41 -38.49 -3.78
CA ALA A 160 -12.52 -39.48 -3.14
C ALA A 160 -13.23 -40.41 -2.14
N GLN A 161 -14.54 -40.21 -1.91
CA GLN A 161 -15.34 -40.99 -0.95
C GLN A 161 -14.70 -41.09 0.44
N VAL A 162 -14.22 -39.93 0.96
CA VAL A 162 -13.64 -39.87 2.31
C VAL A 162 -14.71 -40.10 3.37
N PRO A 163 -14.32 -40.41 4.65
CA PRO A 163 -15.29 -40.57 5.73
C PRO A 163 -16.24 -39.37 5.88
N GLU A 164 -17.53 -39.66 6.13
CA GLU A 164 -18.58 -38.64 6.27
C GLU A 164 -18.24 -37.54 7.27
N THR A 165 -17.57 -37.89 8.37
CA THR A 165 -17.08 -36.92 9.38
C THR A 165 -16.16 -35.85 8.82
N VAL A 166 -15.41 -36.15 7.76
CA VAL A 166 -14.56 -35.17 7.07
C VAL A 166 -15.42 -34.24 6.23
N ILE A 167 -16.38 -34.79 5.50
CA ILE A 167 -17.34 -34.00 4.68
C ILE A 167 -18.14 -33.05 5.57
N GLU A 168 -18.71 -33.53 6.68
CA GLU A 168 -19.45 -32.73 7.66
C GLU A 168 -18.60 -31.58 8.24
N SER A 169 -17.32 -31.85 8.53
CA SER A 169 -16.38 -30.84 9.03
C SER A 169 -16.17 -29.70 8.01
N ILE A 170 -15.95 -30.05 6.74
CA ILE A 170 -15.78 -29.07 5.65
C ILE A 170 -17.06 -28.27 5.45
N GLN A 171 -18.21 -28.91 5.42
CA GLN A 171 -19.51 -28.26 5.25
C GLN A 171 -19.84 -27.31 6.42
N THR A 172 -19.46 -27.68 7.65
CA THR A 172 -19.67 -26.83 8.83
C THR A 172 -18.81 -25.56 8.74
N LEU A 173 -17.54 -25.69 8.32
CA LEU A 173 -16.67 -24.53 8.09
C LEU A 173 -17.20 -23.65 6.96
N LEU A 174 -17.66 -24.23 5.85
CA LEU A 174 -18.25 -23.49 4.73
C LEU A 174 -19.44 -22.65 5.16
N ARG A 175 -20.39 -23.24 5.91
CA ARG A 175 -21.55 -22.51 6.43
C ARG A 175 -21.14 -21.32 7.30
N THR A 176 -20.12 -21.50 8.13
CA THR A 176 -19.58 -20.43 8.98
C THR A 176 -18.97 -19.30 8.16
N LEU A 177 -18.14 -19.65 7.16
CA LEU A 177 -17.50 -18.67 6.28
C LEU A 177 -18.54 -17.90 5.43
N GLU A 178 -19.53 -18.59 4.91
CA GLU A 178 -20.61 -17.97 4.11
C GLU A 178 -21.47 -17.02 4.96
N SER A 179 -21.83 -17.41 6.19
CA SER A 179 -22.53 -16.53 7.13
C SER A 179 -21.73 -15.28 7.48
N GLU A 180 -20.41 -15.43 7.72
CA GLU A 180 -19.52 -14.29 8.01
C GLU A 180 -19.35 -13.38 6.79
N ARG A 181 -19.30 -13.95 5.59
CA ARG A 181 -19.27 -13.15 4.34
C ARG A 181 -20.50 -12.26 4.22
N GLU A 182 -21.70 -12.81 4.47
CA GLU A 182 -22.95 -12.05 4.42
C GLU A 182 -23.00 -10.93 5.46
N ARG A 183 -22.58 -11.23 6.69
CA ARG A 183 -22.45 -10.23 7.75
C ARG A 183 -21.53 -9.09 7.36
N LEU A 184 -20.36 -9.43 6.79
CA LEU A 184 -19.37 -8.43 6.38
C LEU A 184 -19.85 -7.60 5.19
N ILE A 185 -20.56 -8.19 4.23
CA ILE A 185 -21.20 -7.46 3.13
C ILE A 185 -22.20 -6.43 3.66
N GLN A 186 -23.00 -6.80 4.67
CA GLN A 186 -23.93 -5.88 5.29
C GLN A 186 -23.19 -4.74 5.99
N GLU A 187 -22.14 -5.03 6.75
CA GLU A 187 -21.30 -4.02 7.42
C GLU A 187 -20.67 -3.04 6.43
N ILE A 188 -20.20 -3.53 5.26
CA ILE A 188 -19.68 -2.69 4.18
C ILE A 188 -20.77 -1.76 3.64
N ASN A 189 -21.99 -2.27 3.42
CA ASN A 189 -23.11 -1.48 2.94
C ASN A 189 -23.48 -0.39 3.95
N ASP A 190 -23.62 -0.76 5.22
CA ASP A 190 -23.96 0.17 6.30
C ASP A 190 -22.89 1.26 6.45
N HIS A 191 -21.61 0.89 6.33
CA HIS A 191 -20.51 1.85 6.35
C HIS A 191 -20.60 2.86 5.17
N ILE A 192 -20.89 2.39 3.96
CA ILE A 192 -21.06 3.25 2.79
C ILE A 192 -22.31 4.13 2.93
N ASP A 193 -23.42 3.56 3.40
CA ASP A 193 -24.70 4.27 3.53
C ASP A 193 -24.69 5.32 4.65
N SER A 194 -23.85 5.13 5.67
CA SER A 194 -23.66 6.09 6.76
C SER A 194 -22.90 7.37 6.32
N ASP A 195 -22.18 7.33 5.21
CA ASP A 195 -21.46 8.47 4.65
C ASP A 195 -22.16 8.98 3.39
N PRO A 196 -22.80 10.17 3.41
CA PRO A 196 -23.54 10.69 2.26
C PRO A 196 -22.70 10.83 0.99
N GLY A 197 -21.40 11.09 1.12
CA GLY A 197 -20.48 11.22 -0.01
C GLY A 197 -20.20 9.86 -0.66
N LEU A 198 -19.95 8.83 0.16
CA LEU A 198 -19.72 7.47 -0.35
C LEU A 198 -21.00 6.89 -0.97
N LYS A 199 -22.14 7.11 -0.31
CA LYS A 199 -23.45 6.66 -0.83
C LYS A 199 -23.73 7.22 -2.21
N LYS A 200 -23.63 8.55 -2.37
CA LYS A 200 -23.84 9.23 -3.65
C LYS A 200 -22.91 8.73 -4.74
N ASP A 201 -21.64 8.52 -4.43
CA ASP A 201 -20.67 8.03 -5.41
C ASP A 201 -20.95 6.58 -5.80
N ARG A 202 -21.36 5.71 -4.85
CA ARG A 202 -21.79 4.34 -5.15
C ARG A 202 -22.98 4.35 -6.10
N GLU A 203 -24.02 5.12 -5.80
CA GLU A 203 -25.20 5.26 -6.65
C GLU A 203 -24.81 5.72 -8.07
N LEU A 204 -23.90 6.68 -8.18
CA LEU A 204 -23.40 7.15 -9.46
C LEU A 204 -22.62 6.06 -10.22
N LEU A 205 -21.75 5.30 -9.55
CA LEU A 205 -21.01 4.20 -10.17
C LEU A 205 -21.95 3.11 -10.69
N GLU A 206 -23.00 2.79 -9.97
CA GLU A 206 -23.97 1.74 -10.33
C GLU A 206 -24.92 2.14 -11.47
N THR A 207 -24.94 3.43 -11.88
CA THR A 207 -25.61 3.82 -13.13
C THR A 207 -24.85 3.41 -14.39
N ILE A 208 -23.56 3.07 -14.26
CA ILE A 208 -22.72 2.68 -15.40
C ILE A 208 -23.00 1.20 -15.74
N PRO A 209 -23.37 0.87 -17.00
CA PRO A 209 -23.59 -0.52 -17.39
C PRO A 209 -22.43 -1.44 -17.01
N ALA A 210 -22.74 -2.62 -16.47
CA ALA A 210 -21.83 -3.64 -15.96
C ALA A 210 -21.08 -3.30 -14.65
N ILE A 211 -21.33 -2.16 -14.02
CA ILE A 211 -20.86 -1.89 -12.66
C ILE A 211 -21.97 -2.26 -11.67
N GLY A 212 -21.84 -3.45 -11.08
CA GLY A 212 -22.70 -3.92 -10.00
C GLY A 212 -22.10 -3.67 -8.61
N PRO A 213 -22.80 -4.12 -7.52
CA PRO A 213 -22.39 -3.84 -6.13
C PRO A 213 -20.96 -4.28 -5.77
N VAL A 214 -20.46 -5.34 -6.35
CA VAL A 214 -19.08 -5.83 -6.09
C VAL A 214 -18.06 -4.83 -6.64
N LEU A 215 -18.21 -4.46 -7.90
CA LEU A 215 -17.25 -3.57 -8.56
C LEU A 215 -17.38 -2.13 -8.06
N SER A 216 -18.59 -1.66 -7.76
CA SER A 216 -18.82 -0.31 -7.24
C SER A 216 -18.11 -0.08 -5.90
N ARG A 217 -18.16 -1.03 -4.97
CA ARG A 217 -17.47 -0.95 -3.67
C ARG A 217 -15.96 -0.85 -3.83
N THR A 218 -15.38 -1.69 -4.71
CA THR A 218 -13.94 -1.68 -4.99
C THR A 218 -13.51 -0.37 -5.66
N LEU A 219 -14.23 0.07 -6.69
CA LEU A 219 -13.95 1.34 -7.36
C LEU A 219 -14.09 2.53 -6.42
N LEU A 220 -15.11 2.55 -5.57
CA LEU A 220 -15.34 3.59 -4.57
C LEU A 220 -14.13 3.73 -3.64
N ALA A 221 -13.64 2.62 -3.08
CA ALA A 221 -12.46 2.60 -2.23
C ALA A 221 -11.22 3.15 -2.95
N ILE A 222 -11.02 2.79 -4.22
CA ILE A 222 -9.89 3.25 -5.03
C ILE A 222 -10.02 4.75 -5.35
N LEU A 223 -11.16 5.17 -5.87
CA LEU A 223 -11.38 6.56 -6.32
C LEU A 223 -11.31 7.57 -5.17
N ARG A 224 -11.72 7.16 -3.97
CA ARG A 224 -11.68 7.99 -2.77
C ARG A 224 -10.38 7.90 -1.97
N SER A 225 -9.50 6.93 -2.27
CA SER A 225 -8.21 6.78 -1.58
C SER A 225 -7.21 7.89 -1.93
N ARG A 226 -7.36 8.51 -3.10
CA ARG A 226 -6.45 9.56 -3.60
C ARG A 226 -7.14 10.45 -4.63
N PRO A 227 -6.70 11.70 -4.78
CA PRO A 227 -7.22 12.56 -5.83
C PRO A 227 -6.69 12.12 -7.20
N PHE A 228 -7.59 11.82 -8.13
CA PHE A 228 -7.28 11.67 -9.54
C PHE A 228 -7.75 12.92 -10.29
N SER A 229 -6.83 13.64 -10.93
CA SER A 229 -7.18 14.84 -11.73
C SER A 229 -7.62 14.49 -13.15
N LYS A 230 -7.31 13.27 -13.64
CA LYS A 230 -7.67 12.78 -14.99
C LYS A 230 -7.98 11.28 -14.95
N ALA A 231 -8.92 10.85 -15.80
CA ALA A 231 -9.26 9.44 -15.96
C ALA A 231 -8.05 8.56 -16.33
N SER A 232 -7.09 9.09 -17.12
CA SER A 232 -5.87 8.39 -17.49
C SER A 232 -4.98 8.06 -16.28
N GLN A 233 -4.96 8.90 -15.24
CA GLN A 233 -4.24 8.61 -14.00
C GLN A 233 -4.88 7.45 -13.24
N CYS A 234 -6.21 7.42 -13.18
CA CYS A 234 -6.94 6.31 -12.58
C CYS A 234 -6.69 5.00 -13.35
N ALA A 235 -6.78 5.03 -14.68
CA ALA A 235 -6.50 3.87 -15.53
C ALA A 235 -5.05 3.37 -15.36
N ALA A 236 -4.08 4.28 -15.24
CA ALA A 236 -2.69 3.92 -14.98
C ALA A 236 -2.51 3.28 -13.61
N TYR A 237 -3.16 3.82 -12.59
CA TYR A 237 -3.15 3.26 -11.24
C TYR A 237 -3.77 1.87 -11.19
N LEU A 238 -4.89 1.65 -11.88
CA LEU A 238 -5.54 0.35 -12.01
C LEU A 238 -4.76 -0.66 -12.87
N GLY A 239 -3.70 -0.22 -13.53
CA GLY A 239 -2.90 -1.10 -14.39
C GLY A 239 -3.59 -1.51 -15.69
N VAL A 240 -4.65 -0.79 -16.10
CA VAL A 240 -5.43 -1.10 -17.31
C VAL A 240 -5.00 -0.32 -18.56
N ILE A 241 -3.88 0.41 -18.49
CA ILE A 241 -3.31 1.09 -19.64
C ILE A 241 -2.51 0.13 -20.53
N PRO A 242 -2.55 0.29 -21.85
CA PRO A 242 -1.69 -0.47 -22.76
C PRO A 242 -0.24 0.00 -22.63
N CYS A 243 0.68 -0.95 -22.41
CA CYS A 243 2.12 -0.72 -22.53
C CYS A 243 2.58 -1.12 -23.92
N GLN A 244 3.15 -0.18 -24.66
CA GLN A 244 3.76 -0.44 -25.96
C GLN A 244 5.26 -0.70 -25.78
N TRP A 245 5.76 -1.72 -26.47
CA TRP A 245 7.18 -2.03 -26.56
C TRP A 245 7.59 -1.94 -28.03
N GLU A 246 8.06 -0.77 -28.43
CA GLU A 246 8.54 -0.51 -29.77
C GLU A 246 9.96 0.06 -29.69
N SER A 247 10.87 -0.51 -30.45
CA SER A 247 12.23 -0.01 -30.59
C SER A 247 12.65 -0.04 -32.06
N GLY A 248 12.73 1.12 -32.66
CA GLY A 248 13.07 1.28 -34.08
C GLY A 248 12.11 0.55 -35.02
N SER A 249 12.59 0.12 -36.17
CA SER A 249 11.81 -0.60 -37.19
C SER A 249 11.73 -2.11 -36.94
N SER A 250 12.54 -2.67 -36.05
CA SER A 250 12.75 -4.11 -35.89
C SER A 250 12.00 -4.74 -34.72
N ILE A 251 11.55 -3.98 -33.72
CA ILE A 251 10.82 -4.51 -32.58
C ILE A 251 9.44 -3.87 -32.52
N LYS A 252 8.42 -4.62 -32.93
CA LYS A 252 6.99 -4.29 -32.75
C LYS A 252 6.34 -5.34 -31.87
N GLY A 253 6.40 -5.12 -30.54
CA GLY A 253 5.73 -5.98 -29.58
C GLY A 253 4.22 -5.72 -29.54
N ARG A 254 3.41 -6.77 -29.32
CA ARG A 254 1.97 -6.59 -29.04
C ARG A 254 1.78 -5.78 -27.75
N SER A 255 0.97 -4.73 -27.81
CA SER A 255 0.55 -3.98 -26.61
C SER A 255 -0.10 -4.93 -25.59
N LYS A 256 0.34 -4.85 -24.36
CA LYS A 256 -0.20 -5.61 -23.21
C LYS A 256 -0.65 -4.65 -22.13
N LEU A 257 -1.66 -5.03 -21.34
CA LEU A 257 -2.02 -4.27 -20.16
C LEU A 257 -0.83 -4.21 -19.20
N SER A 258 -0.63 -3.07 -18.54
CA SER A 258 0.52 -2.85 -17.65
C SER A 258 0.52 -3.82 -16.46
N LYS A 259 -0.66 -4.22 -15.96
CA LYS A 259 -0.85 -5.07 -14.77
C LYS A 259 -0.07 -4.58 -13.54
N LYS A 260 0.26 -3.27 -13.49
CA LYS A 260 0.97 -2.63 -12.38
C LYS A 260 0.00 -1.95 -11.41
N GLY A 261 -1.24 -2.37 -11.40
CA GLY A 261 -2.28 -1.91 -10.48
C GLY A 261 -2.09 -2.40 -9.05
N PRO A 262 -2.92 -1.90 -8.11
CA PRO A 262 -2.94 -2.34 -6.72
C PRO A 262 -3.34 -3.80 -6.59
#